data_ab9c6af001a116473abfcbaa584afabf
#
_entry.id   ab9c6af001a116473abfcbaa584afabf
#
_cell.length_a   1.000
_cell.length_b   1.000
_cell.length_c   1.000
_cell.angle_alpha   90.00
_cell.angle_beta   90.00
_cell.angle_gamma   90.00
#
_symmetry.space_group_name_H-M   'P 1'
#
loop_
_entity.id
_entity.type
_entity.pdbx_description
1 polymer ?
#
loop_
_entity_poly.entity_id
_entity_poly.type
_entity_poly.pdbx_seq_one_letter_code
_entity_poly.pdbx_strand_id
1 'polypeptide(L)'
;MKNKIHTIEVENNETQSVEKIIEKIRENKIIYVKNKFYEDEDLLDSITENGPAIILNSSGSSGKPRKCFHHLDNLKLSAITSGQWLIEQGFELQNCLILNTLPLNHISGLMPMFRSQTWGCDCINISPNLIKKTRELLLFTIKSKKNKKHLITSLVPTQLQRLLAQKDGISWLKIFDLIWVGGASISGETAEQCIEEKIKLAPCYGSTETAAMVTSLKPKEFLMGFENVGEILPDTKIRINTQGLIEIKSARIGIEIIDSLKTENFKNKNGWWQTSDLGEINQVNNSYYLNLSLIHISEPTRP
;
A
#
# COMPACT_ATOMS: atom_id res chain seq x y z
N MET A 1 -4.36 -26.10 -18.95
CA MET A 1 -5.44 -25.23 -19.47
C MET A 1 -5.08 -23.78 -19.16
N LYS A 2 -5.48 -22.83 -20.02
CA LYS A 2 -5.33 -21.41 -19.74
C LYS A 2 -6.58 -20.89 -19.05
N ASN A 3 -6.41 -20.08 -18.01
CA ASN A 3 -7.49 -19.42 -17.30
C ASN A 3 -7.69 -17.99 -17.86
N LYS A 4 -8.93 -17.63 -18.10
CA LYS A 4 -9.29 -16.31 -18.62
C LYS A 4 -9.01 -15.22 -17.60
N ILE A 5 -8.44 -14.11 -18.05
CA ILE A 5 -8.24 -12.89 -17.28
C ILE A 5 -9.42 -11.95 -17.52
N HIS A 6 -9.96 -11.38 -16.44
CA HIS A 6 -11.03 -10.39 -16.47
C HIS A 6 -10.44 -9.01 -16.18
N THR A 7 -10.31 -8.19 -17.20
CA THR A 7 -9.80 -6.82 -17.05
C THR A 7 -10.86 -5.90 -16.45
N ILE A 8 -10.51 -5.19 -15.41
CA ILE A 8 -11.31 -4.12 -14.81
C ILE A 8 -10.53 -2.81 -14.95
N GLU A 9 -11.09 -1.92 -15.75
CA GLU A 9 -10.57 -0.57 -15.90
C GLU A 9 -11.10 0.30 -14.77
N VAL A 10 -10.18 0.96 -14.05
CA VAL A 10 -10.53 1.85 -12.97
C VAL A 10 -10.22 3.30 -13.35
N GLU A 11 -11.17 4.16 -13.03
CA GLU A 11 -11.05 5.60 -13.12
C GLU A 11 -11.53 6.20 -11.78
N ASN A 12 -10.75 7.10 -11.21
CA ASN A 12 -11.18 7.93 -10.07
C ASN A 12 -11.74 7.22 -8.81
N ASN A 13 -11.36 5.98 -8.51
CA ASN A 13 -11.80 5.24 -7.31
C ASN A 13 -13.33 5.10 -7.17
N GLU A 14 -14.02 4.88 -8.27
CA GLU A 14 -15.47 4.74 -8.28
C GLU A 14 -15.93 3.50 -7.50
N THR A 15 -17.03 3.65 -6.77
CA THR A 15 -17.67 2.55 -6.02
C THR A 15 -17.99 1.37 -6.93
N GLN A 16 -18.43 1.62 -8.16
CA GLN A 16 -18.72 0.57 -9.16
C GLN A 16 -17.50 -0.30 -9.48
N SER A 17 -16.28 0.27 -9.50
CA SER A 17 -15.06 -0.50 -9.74
C SER A 17 -14.78 -1.46 -8.59
N VAL A 18 -15.00 -1.03 -7.35
CA VAL A 18 -14.86 -1.89 -6.17
C VAL A 18 -15.88 -3.03 -6.19
N GLU A 19 -17.15 -2.73 -6.50
CA GLU A 19 -18.22 -3.73 -6.59
C GLU A 19 -17.91 -4.79 -7.65
N LYS A 20 -17.43 -4.37 -8.84
CA LYS A 20 -16.99 -5.29 -9.90
C LYS A 20 -15.83 -6.18 -9.47
N ILE A 21 -14.82 -5.61 -8.78
CA ILE A 21 -13.69 -6.39 -8.26
C ILE A 21 -14.20 -7.46 -7.28
N ILE A 22 -15.06 -7.07 -6.33
CA ILE A 22 -15.63 -7.98 -5.32
C ILE A 22 -16.47 -9.08 -5.99
N GLU A 23 -17.29 -8.73 -6.98
CA GLU A 23 -18.09 -9.70 -7.74
C GLU A 23 -17.22 -10.76 -8.41
N LYS A 24 -16.19 -10.32 -9.15
CA LYS A 24 -15.28 -11.25 -9.84
C LYS A 24 -14.43 -12.09 -8.90
N ILE A 25 -14.08 -11.56 -7.73
CA ILE A 25 -13.45 -12.34 -6.65
C ILE A 25 -14.37 -13.48 -6.19
N ARG A 26 -15.67 -13.19 -5.96
CA ARG A 26 -16.66 -14.20 -5.56
C ARG A 26 -16.89 -15.28 -6.63
N GLU A 27 -16.72 -14.92 -7.89
CA GLU A 27 -16.76 -15.85 -9.03
C GLU A 27 -15.46 -16.66 -9.21
N ASN A 28 -14.49 -16.55 -8.31
CA ASN A 28 -13.18 -17.20 -8.40
C ASN A 28 -12.38 -16.84 -9.66
N LYS A 29 -12.49 -15.61 -10.14
CA LYS A 29 -11.82 -15.16 -11.37
C LYS A 29 -10.42 -14.62 -11.11
N ILE A 30 -9.62 -14.61 -12.17
CA ILE A 30 -8.38 -13.84 -12.25
C ILE A 30 -8.72 -12.46 -12.79
N ILE A 31 -8.33 -11.43 -12.06
CA ILE A 31 -8.70 -10.05 -12.34
C ILE A 31 -7.46 -9.22 -12.60
N TYR A 32 -7.42 -8.54 -13.73
CA TYR A 32 -6.42 -7.52 -13.99
C TYR A 32 -7.02 -6.14 -13.74
N VAL A 33 -6.52 -5.43 -12.74
CA VAL A 33 -6.97 -4.08 -12.39
C VAL A 33 -5.99 -3.07 -12.99
N LYS A 34 -6.44 -2.33 -14.00
CA LYS A 34 -5.61 -1.32 -14.69
C LYS A 34 -6.26 0.05 -14.67
N ASN A 35 -5.45 1.09 -14.88
CA ASN A 35 -5.97 2.43 -15.11
C ASN A 35 -6.59 2.50 -16.52
N LYS A 36 -7.76 3.12 -16.64
CA LYS A 36 -8.48 3.28 -17.92
C LYS A 36 -7.67 4.04 -18.98
N PHE A 37 -6.85 4.99 -18.55
CA PHE A 37 -6.06 5.84 -19.45
C PHE A 37 -4.67 5.27 -19.79
N TYR A 38 -4.33 4.08 -19.27
CA TYR A 38 -3.05 3.45 -19.55
C TYR A 38 -3.22 2.43 -20.67
N GLU A 39 -2.64 2.69 -21.81
CA GLU A 39 -2.54 1.72 -22.90
C GLU A 39 -1.53 0.64 -22.48
N ASP A 40 -2.00 -0.58 -22.29
CA ASP A 40 -1.16 -1.74 -22.00
C ASP A 40 -1.03 -2.53 -23.30
N GLU A 41 0.08 -2.35 -24.00
CA GLU A 41 0.37 -3.02 -25.28
C GLU A 41 0.44 -4.56 -25.12
N ASP A 42 0.72 -5.05 -23.90
CA ASP A 42 0.83 -6.47 -23.56
C ASP A 42 -0.40 -6.99 -22.79
N LEU A 43 -1.59 -6.63 -23.22
CA LEU A 43 -2.82 -7.13 -22.58
C LEU A 43 -2.93 -8.64 -22.73
N LEU A 44 -2.97 -9.35 -21.62
CA LEU A 44 -3.10 -10.80 -21.59
C LEU A 44 -4.57 -11.19 -21.43
N ASP A 45 -5.11 -11.96 -22.35
CA ASP A 45 -6.47 -12.50 -22.27
C ASP A 45 -6.56 -13.74 -21.35
N SER A 46 -5.46 -14.45 -21.18
CA SER A 46 -5.42 -15.70 -20.40
C SER A 46 -4.02 -16.04 -19.90
N ILE A 47 -3.96 -16.83 -18.83
CA ILE A 47 -2.73 -17.25 -18.16
C ILE A 47 -2.84 -18.70 -17.68
N THR A 48 -1.72 -19.37 -17.45
CA THR A 48 -1.68 -20.77 -16.93
C THR A 48 -1.92 -20.84 -15.42
N GLU A 49 -1.72 -19.77 -14.69
CA GLU A 49 -1.97 -19.70 -13.25
C GLU A 49 -3.45 -19.85 -12.90
N ASN A 50 -3.73 -20.36 -11.70
CA ASN A 50 -5.10 -20.56 -11.21
C ASN A 50 -5.56 -19.36 -10.38
N GLY A 51 -6.90 -19.07 -10.46
CA GLY A 51 -7.56 -18.08 -9.61
C GLY A 51 -8.14 -18.70 -8.33
N PRO A 52 -8.76 -17.87 -7.47
CA PRO A 52 -8.91 -16.43 -7.65
C PRO A 52 -7.64 -15.64 -7.37
N ALA A 53 -7.41 -14.62 -8.17
CA ALA A 53 -6.19 -13.80 -8.08
C ALA A 53 -6.39 -12.38 -8.62
N ILE A 54 -5.48 -11.49 -8.26
CA ILE A 54 -5.43 -10.13 -8.79
C ILE A 54 -4.06 -9.86 -9.42
N ILE A 55 -4.10 -9.24 -10.59
CA ILE A 55 -2.93 -8.76 -11.32
C ILE A 55 -2.90 -7.25 -11.21
N LEU A 56 -1.74 -6.70 -10.85
CA LEU A 56 -1.46 -5.28 -10.81
C LEU A 56 -0.13 -4.99 -11.50
N ASN A 57 0.00 -3.80 -12.07
CA ASN A 57 1.29 -3.33 -12.54
C ASN A 57 2.11 -2.80 -11.36
N SER A 58 3.39 -3.22 -11.26
CA SER A 58 4.37 -2.57 -10.40
C SER A 58 4.98 -1.37 -11.13
N SER A 59 5.45 -0.38 -10.38
CA SER A 59 6.09 0.82 -10.95
C SER A 59 7.43 0.55 -11.64
N GLY A 60 8.01 -0.64 -11.48
CA GLY A 60 9.23 -1.13 -12.09
C GLY A 60 10.43 -0.17 -11.94
N SER A 61 11.40 -0.48 -11.09
CA SER A 61 12.66 0.27 -10.96
C SER A 61 13.50 0.29 -12.27
N SER A 62 13.18 -0.59 -13.22
CA SER A 62 13.83 -0.70 -14.52
C SER A 62 13.15 0.08 -15.65
N GLY A 63 12.13 0.90 -15.34
CA GLY A 63 11.42 1.74 -16.31
C GLY A 63 10.30 1.04 -17.09
N LYS A 64 10.19 -0.29 -17.06
CA LYS A 64 9.03 -1.03 -17.60
C LYS A 64 8.17 -1.57 -16.45
N PRO A 65 6.86 -1.31 -16.43
CA PRO A 65 5.95 -1.91 -15.45
C PRO A 65 5.98 -3.43 -15.56
N ARG A 66 6.08 -4.12 -14.41
CA ARG A 66 5.97 -5.58 -14.35
C ARG A 66 4.57 -5.96 -13.88
N LYS A 67 4.00 -7.01 -14.48
CA LYS A 67 2.69 -7.53 -14.05
C LYS A 67 2.90 -8.47 -12.87
N CYS A 68 2.40 -8.06 -11.72
CA CYS A 68 2.50 -8.80 -10.47
C CYS A 68 1.17 -9.53 -10.20
N PHE A 69 1.23 -10.84 -10.10
CA PHE A 69 0.10 -11.71 -9.82
C PHE A 69 0.08 -12.09 -8.35
N HIS A 70 -1.04 -11.85 -7.70
CA HIS A 70 -1.29 -12.23 -6.32
C HIS A 70 -2.49 -13.15 -6.21
N HIS A 71 -2.30 -14.34 -5.64
CA HIS A 71 -3.41 -15.10 -5.10
C HIS A 71 -4.10 -14.28 -4.00
N LEU A 72 -5.42 -14.43 -3.85
CA LEU A 72 -6.15 -13.67 -2.83
C LEU A 72 -5.62 -13.87 -1.42
N ASP A 73 -5.06 -15.05 -1.13
CA ASP A 73 -4.49 -15.35 0.19
C ASP A 73 -3.27 -14.49 0.51
N ASN A 74 -2.49 -14.07 -0.51
CA ASN A 74 -1.39 -13.12 -0.32
C ASN A 74 -1.92 -11.77 0.18
N LEU A 75 -3.01 -11.28 -0.42
CA LEU A 75 -3.64 -10.00 -0.08
C LEU A 75 -4.34 -10.07 1.28
N LYS A 76 -5.02 -11.19 1.57
CA LYS A 76 -5.63 -11.45 2.88
C LYS A 76 -4.57 -11.51 3.98
N LEU A 77 -3.46 -12.23 3.76
CA LEU A 77 -2.37 -12.29 4.73
C LEU A 77 -1.79 -10.90 5.02
N SER A 78 -1.60 -10.07 3.99
CA SER A 78 -1.18 -8.68 4.15
C SER A 78 -2.17 -7.85 5.00
N ALA A 79 -3.48 -8.06 4.80
CA ALA A 79 -4.51 -7.40 5.60
C ALA A 79 -4.51 -7.90 7.05
N ILE A 80 -4.39 -9.21 7.28
CA ILE A 80 -4.29 -9.81 8.63
C ILE A 80 -3.08 -9.23 9.38
N THR A 81 -1.91 -9.25 8.76
CA THR A 81 -0.66 -8.80 9.40
C THR A 81 -0.69 -7.32 9.76
N SER A 82 -1.19 -6.47 8.84
CA SER A 82 -1.36 -5.04 9.15
C SER A 82 -2.41 -4.80 10.24
N GLY A 83 -3.43 -5.65 10.33
CA GLY A 83 -4.41 -5.62 11.41
C GLY A 83 -3.81 -6.01 12.76
N GLN A 84 -2.99 -7.07 12.80
CA GLN A 84 -2.27 -7.48 14.01
C GLN A 84 -1.39 -6.36 14.55
N TRP A 85 -0.61 -5.72 13.66
CA TRP A 85 0.22 -4.58 14.00
C TRP A 85 -0.59 -3.40 14.57
N LEU A 86 -1.82 -3.15 14.09
CA LEU A 86 -2.72 -2.14 14.65
C LEU A 86 -3.27 -2.54 16.02
N ILE A 87 -3.67 -3.79 16.21
CA ILE A 87 -4.18 -4.31 17.49
C ILE A 87 -3.14 -4.14 18.61
N GLU A 88 -1.86 -4.40 18.33
CA GLU A 88 -0.74 -4.19 19.27
C GLU A 88 -0.60 -2.72 19.69
N GLN A 89 -1.13 -1.79 18.91
CA GLN A 89 -1.17 -0.36 19.22
C GLN A 89 -2.51 0.10 19.81
N GLY A 90 -3.41 -0.83 20.14
CA GLY A 90 -4.68 -0.55 20.79
C GLY A 90 -5.81 -0.18 19.85
N PHE A 91 -5.69 -0.44 18.54
CA PHE A 91 -6.78 -0.23 17.60
C PHE A 91 -7.82 -1.35 17.69
N GLU A 92 -9.08 -0.97 17.71
CA GLU A 92 -10.23 -1.86 17.59
C GLU A 92 -10.63 -1.92 16.11
N LEU A 93 -10.24 -2.98 15.41
CA LEU A 93 -10.34 -3.04 13.95
C LEU A 93 -11.76 -2.81 13.43
N GLN A 94 -12.79 -3.41 14.04
CA GLN A 94 -14.20 -3.25 13.62
C GLN A 94 -14.70 -1.81 13.79
N ASN A 95 -14.08 -1.03 14.69
CA ASN A 95 -14.39 0.36 14.96
C ASN A 95 -13.55 1.34 14.13
N CYS A 96 -12.79 0.84 13.15
CA CYS A 96 -12.07 1.66 12.20
C CYS A 96 -12.97 2.16 11.08
N LEU A 97 -12.64 3.33 10.55
CA LEU A 97 -13.04 3.81 9.23
C LEU A 97 -11.78 4.05 8.41
N ILE A 98 -11.67 3.38 7.28
CA ILE A 98 -10.57 3.59 6.32
C ILE A 98 -11.05 4.56 5.25
N LEU A 99 -10.34 5.68 5.07
CA LEU A 99 -10.53 6.56 3.92
C LEU A 99 -9.45 6.26 2.87
N ASN A 100 -9.86 5.71 1.74
CA ASN A 100 -8.94 5.36 0.67
C ASN A 100 -8.81 6.50 -0.32
N THR A 101 -7.62 7.12 -0.35
CA THR A 101 -7.29 8.24 -1.24
C THR A 101 -6.44 7.82 -2.45
N LEU A 102 -6.04 6.55 -2.49
CA LEU A 102 -5.09 6.02 -3.47
C LEU A 102 -5.81 5.23 -4.57
N PRO A 103 -5.30 5.27 -5.82
CA PRO A 103 -5.95 4.61 -6.95
C PRO A 103 -6.00 3.08 -6.81
N LEU A 104 -7.13 2.48 -7.18
CA LEU A 104 -7.38 1.04 -7.06
C LEU A 104 -6.48 0.16 -7.94
N ASN A 105 -5.90 0.71 -9.01
CA ASN A 105 -4.95 0.01 -9.88
C ASN A 105 -3.54 -0.10 -9.29
N HIS A 106 -3.31 0.45 -8.09
CA HIS A 106 -2.09 0.26 -7.31
C HIS A 106 -2.38 -0.54 -6.05
N ILE A 107 -1.40 -1.35 -5.62
CA ILE A 107 -1.54 -2.17 -4.42
C ILE A 107 -1.93 -1.35 -3.18
N SER A 108 -1.39 -0.15 -3.04
CA SER A 108 -1.69 0.75 -1.92
C SER A 108 -3.15 1.23 -1.89
N GLY A 109 -3.78 1.40 -3.06
CA GLY A 109 -5.20 1.76 -3.17
C GLY A 109 -6.15 0.57 -3.16
N LEU A 110 -5.67 -0.62 -3.54
CA LEU A 110 -6.46 -1.86 -3.51
C LEU A 110 -6.55 -2.43 -2.09
N MET A 111 -5.46 -2.39 -1.32
CA MET A 111 -5.40 -3.00 0.02
C MET A 111 -6.41 -2.46 1.04
N PRO A 112 -6.82 -1.19 1.05
CA PRO A 112 -7.91 -0.72 1.92
C PRO A 112 -9.19 -1.53 1.82
N MET A 113 -9.56 -2.01 0.62
CA MET A 113 -10.71 -2.90 0.41
C MET A 113 -10.49 -4.27 1.10
N PHE A 114 -9.32 -4.89 0.93
CA PHE A 114 -9.00 -6.17 1.58
C PHE A 114 -8.92 -6.04 3.10
N ARG A 115 -8.36 -4.95 3.60
CA ARG A 115 -8.32 -4.63 5.03
C ARG A 115 -9.73 -4.49 5.59
N SER A 116 -10.59 -3.71 4.95
CA SER A 116 -11.98 -3.51 5.35
C SER A 116 -12.72 -4.85 5.48
N GLN A 117 -12.62 -5.72 4.47
CA GLN A 117 -13.25 -7.03 4.49
C GLN A 117 -12.68 -7.95 5.59
N THR A 118 -11.35 -7.95 5.76
CA THR A 118 -10.67 -8.81 6.73
C THR A 118 -10.90 -8.33 8.17
N TRP A 119 -10.94 -7.02 8.40
CA TRP A 119 -11.09 -6.41 9.72
C TRP A 119 -12.56 -6.23 10.14
N GLY A 120 -13.50 -6.38 9.20
CA GLY A 120 -14.93 -6.14 9.46
C GLY A 120 -15.24 -4.65 9.71
N CYS A 121 -14.52 -3.74 9.04
CA CYS A 121 -14.68 -2.30 9.21
C CYS A 121 -15.13 -1.61 7.92
N ASP A 122 -15.48 -0.33 8.02
CA ASP A 122 -15.91 0.45 6.85
C ASP A 122 -14.70 0.99 6.06
N CYS A 123 -14.85 1.04 4.73
CA CYS A 123 -13.90 1.68 3.83
C CYS A 123 -14.66 2.61 2.86
N ILE A 124 -14.20 3.85 2.73
CA ILE A 124 -14.76 4.83 1.80
C ILE A 124 -13.67 5.24 0.82
N ASN A 125 -13.94 5.09 -0.47
CA ASN A 125 -13.04 5.55 -1.51
C ASN A 125 -13.26 7.04 -1.76
N ILE A 126 -12.18 7.81 -1.71
CA ILE A 126 -12.15 9.26 -1.93
C ILE A 126 -11.77 9.54 -3.38
N SER A 127 -12.61 10.30 -4.08
CA SER A 127 -12.26 10.78 -5.42
C SER A 127 -11.01 11.66 -5.38
N PRO A 128 -10.05 11.49 -6.32
CA PRO A 128 -8.88 12.37 -6.44
C PRO A 128 -9.23 13.85 -6.56
N ASN A 129 -10.40 14.16 -7.12
CA ASN A 129 -10.88 15.54 -7.21
C ASN A 129 -11.26 16.12 -5.83
N LEU A 130 -11.76 15.30 -4.92
CA LEU A 130 -12.11 15.74 -3.56
C LEU A 130 -10.86 16.06 -2.73
N ILE A 131 -9.75 15.34 -2.93
CA ILE A 131 -8.48 15.60 -2.22
C ILE A 131 -7.96 17.02 -2.52
N LYS A 132 -8.23 17.54 -3.72
CA LYS A 132 -7.85 18.90 -4.12
C LYS A 132 -8.68 19.99 -3.42
N LYS A 133 -9.84 19.63 -2.88
CA LYS A 133 -10.81 20.52 -2.23
C LYS A 133 -10.79 20.27 -0.72
N THR A 134 -9.74 20.70 -0.05
CA THR A 134 -9.42 20.32 1.33
C THR A 134 -10.52 20.64 2.34
N ARG A 135 -11.26 21.77 2.17
CA ARG A 135 -12.40 22.11 3.03
C ARG A 135 -13.57 21.15 2.85
N GLU A 136 -13.92 20.83 1.59
CA GLU A 136 -14.99 19.85 1.30
C GLU A 136 -14.60 18.46 1.82
N LEU A 137 -13.33 18.07 1.62
CA LEU A 137 -12.76 16.82 2.11
C LEU A 137 -12.85 16.70 3.63
N LEU A 138 -12.48 17.77 4.36
CA LEU A 138 -12.57 17.81 5.83
C LEU A 138 -14.01 17.62 6.31
N LEU A 139 -14.94 18.39 5.77
CA LEU A 139 -16.36 18.31 6.14
C LEU A 139 -16.95 16.92 5.80
N PHE A 140 -16.63 16.39 4.63
CA PHE A 140 -17.04 15.05 4.23
C PHE A 140 -16.52 13.99 5.22
N THR A 141 -15.25 14.07 5.61
CA THR A 141 -14.62 13.12 6.52
C THR A 141 -15.24 13.18 7.92
N ILE A 142 -15.45 14.36 8.45
CA ILE A 142 -16.10 14.54 9.76
C ILE A 142 -17.51 13.93 9.75
N LYS A 143 -18.30 14.19 8.70
CA LYS A 143 -19.63 13.61 8.53
C LYS A 143 -19.59 12.08 8.41
N SER A 144 -18.59 11.52 7.72
CA SER A 144 -18.44 10.09 7.48
C SER A 144 -17.95 9.32 8.71
N LYS A 145 -17.21 9.95 9.60
CA LYS A 145 -16.65 9.33 10.81
C LYS A 145 -17.74 8.74 11.72
N LYS A 146 -18.91 9.41 11.83
CA LYS A 146 -20.04 8.96 12.69
C LYS A 146 -19.53 8.54 14.08
N ASN A 147 -19.86 7.30 14.48
CA ASN A 147 -19.49 6.71 15.77
C ASN A 147 -18.22 5.87 15.72
N LYS A 148 -17.42 5.95 14.63
CA LYS A 148 -16.17 5.20 14.50
C LYS A 148 -15.11 5.76 15.44
N LYS A 149 -14.42 4.85 16.14
CA LYS A 149 -13.40 5.19 17.12
C LYS A 149 -12.09 5.61 16.47
N HIS A 150 -11.71 4.91 15.40
CA HIS A 150 -10.42 5.10 14.73
C HIS A 150 -10.60 5.49 13.28
N LEU A 151 -9.88 6.51 12.85
CA LEU A 151 -9.84 6.99 11.48
C LEU A 151 -8.45 6.75 10.88
N ILE A 152 -8.40 6.02 9.76
CA ILE A 152 -7.16 5.58 9.12
C ILE A 152 -7.17 5.98 7.66
N THR A 153 -6.03 6.41 7.13
CA THR A 153 -5.82 6.62 5.69
C THR A 153 -4.41 6.22 5.27
N SER A 154 -4.19 6.18 3.96
CA SER A 154 -2.87 6.03 3.34
C SER A 154 -2.66 7.15 2.32
N LEU A 155 -1.46 7.70 2.30
CA LEU A 155 -1.06 8.77 1.39
C LEU A 155 0.29 8.44 0.74
N VAL A 156 0.56 9.03 -0.40
CA VAL A 156 1.91 9.18 -0.93
C VAL A 156 2.48 10.54 -0.52
N PRO A 157 3.82 10.73 -0.45
CA PRO A 157 4.44 11.98 0.00
C PRO A 157 3.95 13.22 -0.76
N THR A 158 3.71 13.10 -2.07
CA THR A 158 3.18 14.22 -2.88
C THR A 158 1.76 14.65 -2.49
N GLN A 159 0.89 13.71 -2.06
CA GLN A 159 -0.43 14.06 -1.53
C GLN A 159 -0.30 14.73 -0.16
N LEU A 160 0.57 14.20 0.70
CA LEU A 160 0.85 14.77 2.02
C LEU A 160 1.31 16.23 1.91
N GLN A 161 2.31 16.52 1.06
CA GLN A 161 2.80 17.88 0.83
C GLN A 161 1.71 18.84 0.34
N ARG A 162 0.85 18.40 -0.60
CA ARG A 162 -0.28 19.23 -1.09
C ARG A 162 -1.27 19.56 0.02
N LEU A 163 -1.53 18.63 0.93
CA LEU A 163 -2.43 18.84 2.07
C LEU A 163 -1.80 19.77 3.11
N LEU A 164 -0.51 19.63 3.40
CA LEU A 164 0.23 20.50 4.31
C LEU A 164 0.31 21.96 3.84
N ALA A 165 0.28 22.18 2.53
CA ALA A 165 0.27 23.53 1.96
C ALA A 165 -1.05 24.31 2.20
N GLN A 166 -2.08 23.68 2.80
CA GLN A 166 -3.40 24.28 2.97
C GLN A 166 -3.89 24.10 4.41
N LYS A 167 -4.40 25.17 5.02
CA LYS A 167 -4.90 25.16 6.42
C LYS A 167 -5.95 24.06 6.67
N ASP A 168 -6.94 23.93 5.78
CA ASP A 168 -7.96 22.89 5.90
C ASP A 168 -7.38 21.48 5.64
N GLY A 169 -6.31 21.38 4.84
CA GLY A 169 -5.56 20.15 4.64
C GLY A 169 -4.84 19.69 5.89
N ILE A 170 -4.14 20.60 6.59
CA ILE A 170 -3.54 20.33 7.91
C ILE A 170 -4.63 19.90 8.90
N SER A 171 -5.75 20.61 8.95
CA SER A 171 -6.88 20.25 9.81
C SER A 171 -7.41 18.86 9.49
N TRP A 172 -7.47 18.48 8.22
CA TRP A 172 -7.88 17.14 7.78
C TRP A 172 -6.88 16.06 8.21
N LEU A 173 -5.58 16.31 8.05
CA LEU A 173 -4.54 15.36 8.48
C LEU A 173 -4.57 15.10 10.00
N LYS A 174 -4.86 16.11 10.79
CA LYS A 174 -4.89 16.03 12.27
C LYS A 174 -6.03 15.19 12.85
N ILE A 175 -7.11 14.93 12.08
CA ILE A 175 -8.24 14.14 12.59
C ILE A 175 -8.02 12.64 12.52
N PHE A 176 -6.95 12.18 11.84
CA PHE A 176 -6.63 10.77 11.73
C PHE A 176 -5.89 10.24 12.97
N ASP A 177 -6.19 9.00 13.31
CA ASP A 177 -5.47 8.27 14.36
C ASP A 177 -4.21 7.62 13.81
N LEU A 178 -4.18 7.39 12.48
CA LEU A 178 -3.03 6.86 11.76
C LEU A 178 -3.10 7.22 10.27
N ILE A 179 -1.98 7.68 9.73
CA ILE A 179 -1.78 7.93 8.30
C ILE A 179 -0.57 7.15 7.83
N TRP A 180 -0.77 6.05 7.10
CA TRP A 180 0.35 5.39 6.41
C TRP A 180 0.87 6.26 5.29
N VAL A 181 2.20 6.41 5.23
CA VAL A 181 2.86 7.10 4.13
C VAL A 181 3.94 6.20 3.56
N GLY A 182 3.82 5.90 2.26
CA GLY A 182 4.74 5.00 1.56
C GLY A 182 4.83 5.31 0.07
N GLY A 183 5.60 4.50 -0.64
CA GLY A 183 5.83 4.63 -2.09
C GLY A 183 6.96 5.59 -2.47
N ALA A 184 7.41 6.45 -1.57
CA ALA A 184 8.61 7.28 -1.67
C ALA A 184 9.01 7.79 -0.27
N SER A 185 10.19 8.39 -0.15
CA SER A 185 10.64 9.03 1.09
C SER A 185 9.85 10.28 1.41
N ILE A 186 9.70 10.55 2.70
CA ILE A 186 9.25 11.84 3.23
C ILE A 186 10.49 12.72 3.39
N SER A 187 10.46 13.96 2.87
CA SER A 187 11.56 14.90 3.12
C SER A 187 11.63 15.31 4.59
N GLY A 188 12.84 15.64 5.09
CA GLY A 188 13.02 16.10 6.47
C GLY A 188 12.12 17.27 6.81
N GLU A 189 12.04 18.30 5.97
CA GLU A 189 11.14 19.45 6.14
C GLU A 189 9.66 19.05 6.29
N THR A 190 9.20 18.11 5.45
CA THR A 190 7.82 17.58 5.54
C THR A 190 7.61 16.81 6.84
N ALA A 191 8.59 16.03 7.28
CA ALA A 191 8.51 15.28 8.53
C ALA A 191 8.47 16.23 9.75
N GLU A 192 9.37 17.23 9.80
CA GLU A 192 9.40 18.25 10.84
C GLU A 192 8.07 18.98 10.94
N GLN A 193 7.51 19.46 9.83
CA GLN A 193 6.20 20.11 9.81
C GLN A 193 5.09 19.19 10.35
N CYS A 194 5.09 17.90 10.00
CA CYS A 194 4.11 16.95 10.52
C CYS A 194 4.26 16.71 12.03
N ILE A 195 5.49 16.70 12.55
CA ILE A 195 5.76 16.56 13.98
C ILE A 195 5.27 17.81 14.75
N GLU A 196 5.58 19.02 14.26
CA GLU A 196 5.12 20.28 14.84
C GLU A 196 3.58 20.35 14.88
N GLU A 197 2.93 19.94 13.80
CA GLU A 197 1.46 19.90 13.69
C GLU A 197 0.83 18.69 14.41
N LYS A 198 1.63 17.80 15.02
CA LYS A 198 1.20 16.58 15.72
C LYS A 198 0.37 15.64 14.83
N ILE A 199 0.72 15.55 13.55
CA ILE A 199 0.09 14.67 12.60
C ILE A 199 0.64 13.24 12.79
N LYS A 200 -0.23 12.27 12.98
CA LYS A 200 0.11 10.89 13.33
C LYS A 200 0.49 10.07 12.09
N LEU A 201 1.67 10.33 11.53
CA LEU A 201 2.18 9.54 10.40
C LEU A 201 2.72 8.19 10.85
N ALA A 202 2.58 7.22 9.96
CA ALA A 202 3.18 5.90 10.03
C ALA A 202 3.95 5.63 8.71
N PRO A 203 5.18 6.16 8.58
CA PRO A 203 6.05 5.82 7.46
C PRO A 203 6.16 4.31 7.30
N CYS A 204 6.07 3.80 6.06
CA CYS A 204 6.08 2.38 5.79
C CYS A 204 6.83 2.06 4.51
N TYR A 205 7.39 0.85 4.43
CA TYR A 205 8.06 0.33 3.25
C TYR A 205 7.36 -0.94 2.75
N GLY A 206 7.28 -1.05 1.43
CA GLY A 206 6.72 -2.18 0.71
C GLY A 206 6.46 -1.84 -0.74
N SER A 207 6.05 -2.82 -1.50
CA SER A 207 5.87 -2.70 -2.95
C SER A 207 4.66 -3.50 -3.43
N THR A 208 4.41 -3.47 -4.74
CA THR A 208 3.39 -4.33 -5.35
C THR A 208 3.74 -5.80 -5.14
N GLU A 209 5.00 -6.19 -5.29
CA GLU A 209 5.51 -7.56 -5.16
C GLU A 209 5.28 -8.16 -3.76
N THR A 210 5.25 -7.33 -2.72
CA THR A 210 5.05 -7.74 -1.32
C THR A 210 3.61 -7.63 -0.84
N ALA A 211 2.65 -7.44 -1.74
CA ALA A 211 1.25 -7.19 -1.38
C ALA A 211 1.10 -6.03 -0.36
N ALA A 212 1.74 -4.91 -0.64
CA ALA A 212 1.88 -3.69 0.14
C ALA A 212 3.01 -3.74 1.20
N MET A 213 2.83 -3.03 2.33
CA MET A 213 3.89 -2.77 3.31
C MET A 213 4.37 -4.02 4.03
N VAL A 214 5.67 -4.09 4.28
CA VAL A 214 6.39 -5.11 5.06
C VAL A 214 7.02 -4.54 6.32
N THR A 215 7.09 -3.22 6.45
CA THR A 215 7.46 -2.50 7.67
C THR A 215 6.50 -1.34 7.91
N SER A 216 6.39 -0.88 9.14
CA SER A 216 5.65 0.34 9.49
C SER A 216 6.18 0.96 10.78
N LEU A 217 6.45 2.27 10.76
CA LEU A 217 6.79 3.04 11.94
C LEU A 217 5.52 3.41 12.72
N LYS A 218 5.56 3.29 14.04
CA LYS A 218 4.42 3.67 14.89
C LYS A 218 4.27 5.20 14.92
N PRO A 219 3.04 5.73 14.86
CA PRO A 219 2.82 7.18 14.91
C PRO A 219 3.47 7.86 16.13
N LYS A 220 3.51 7.16 17.27
CA LYS A 220 4.17 7.67 18.47
C LYS A 220 5.69 7.83 18.28
N GLU A 221 6.33 6.86 17.63
CA GLU A 221 7.77 6.89 17.33
C GLU A 221 8.09 7.97 16.30
N PHE A 222 7.25 8.12 15.26
CA PHE A 222 7.36 9.22 14.31
C PHE A 222 7.30 10.59 14.99
N LEU A 223 6.34 10.81 15.91
CA LEU A 223 6.22 12.05 16.66
C LEU A 223 7.37 12.29 17.66
N MET A 224 8.17 11.26 17.99
CA MET A 224 9.42 11.36 18.75
C MET A 224 10.65 11.66 17.87
N GLY A 225 10.46 11.80 16.55
CA GLY A 225 11.54 12.11 15.58
C GLY A 225 12.31 10.90 15.06
N PHE A 226 11.74 9.69 15.10
CA PHE A 226 12.38 8.52 14.48
C PHE A 226 12.33 8.64 12.95
N GLU A 227 13.46 8.52 12.29
CA GLU A 227 13.64 8.73 10.83
C GLU A 227 13.79 7.41 10.05
N ASN A 228 13.02 6.39 10.37
CA ASN A 228 13.05 5.10 9.69
C ASN A 228 11.66 4.71 9.17
N VAL A 229 11.57 3.58 8.46
CA VAL A 229 10.30 3.05 7.94
C VAL A 229 9.69 1.99 8.85
N GLY A 230 10.15 1.92 10.08
CA GLY A 230 9.54 1.18 11.17
C GLY A 230 9.99 -0.27 11.30
N GLU A 231 9.30 -0.95 12.21
CA GLU A 231 9.55 -2.34 12.53
C GLU A 231 9.05 -3.29 11.43
N ILE A 232 9.73 -4.44 11.31
CA ILE A 232 9.36 -5.49 10.37
C ILE A 232 8.06 -6.15 10.85
N LEU A 233 7.08 -6.26 9.93
CA LEU A 233 5.80 -6.89 10.24
C LEU A 233 5.94 -8.40 10.51
N PRO A 234 5.07 -8.99 11.37
CA PRO A 234 5.26 -10.34 11.92
C PRO A 234 5.42 -11.48 10.91
N ASP A 235 4.79 -11.39 9.72
CA ASP A 235 4.86 -12.42 8.67
C ASP A 235 6.08 -12.28 7.76
N THR A 236 6.96 -11.33 8.03
CA THR A 236 8.05 -10.93 7.14
C THR A 236 9.41 -11.11 7.81
N LYS A 237 10.39 -11.53 7.01
CA LYS A 237 11.81 -11.46 7.37
C LYS A 237 12.53 -10.58 6.37
N ILE A 238 13.38 -9.70 6.84
CA ILE A 238 14.22 -8.82 6.02
C ILE A 238 15.67 -9.07 6.39
N ARG A 239 16.54 -9.04 5.39
CA ARG A 239 17.99 -9.02 5.56
C ARG A 239 18.62 -8.12 4.51
N ILE A 240 19.83 -7.68 4.76
CA ILE A 240 20.63 -6.90 3.83
C ILE A 240 21.71 -7.83 3.27
N ASN A 241 21.84 -7.89 1.96
CA ASN A 241 22.88 -8.69 1.32
C ASN A 241 24.23 -7.97 1.31
N THR A 242 25.27 -8.62 0.78
CA THR A 242 26.63 -8.07 0.71
C THR A 242 26.78 -6.83 -0.17
N GLN A 243 25.77 -6.54 -1.01
CA GLN A 243 25.71 -5.34 -1.85
C GLN A 243 24.90 -4.19 -1.20
N GLY A 244 24.39 -4.39 0.01
CA GLY A 244 23.53 -3.43 0.69
C GLY A 244 22.06 -3.48 0.26
N LEU A 245 21.69 -4.43 -0.62
CA LEU A 245 20.31 -4.55 -1.12
C LEU A 245 19.42 -5.25 -0.10
N ILE A 246 18.19 -4.78 -0.02
CA ILE A 246 17.16 -5.36 0.84
C ILE A 246 16.65 -6.67 0.22
N GLU A 247 16.70 -7.74 0.99
CA GLU A 247 16.06 -9.01 0.65
C GLU A 247 14.92 -9.30 1.60
N ILE A 248 13.77 -9.68 1.06
CA ILE A 248 12.52 -9.91 1.78
C ILE A 248 12.10 -11.37 1.64
N LYS A 249 11.67 -11.98 2.75
CA LYS A 249 11.04 -13.30 2.76
C LYS A 249 9.70 -13.23 3.46
N SER A 250 8.63 -13.50 2.71
CA SER A 250 7.26 -13.57 3.20
C SER A 250 6.44 -14.49 2.30
N ALA A 251 5.38 -15.09 2.86
CA ALA A 251 4.44 -15.93 2.12
C ALA A 251 3.65 -15.12 1.08
N ARG A 252 3.40 -13.82 1.33
CA ARG A 252 2.57 -12.95 0.49
C ARG A 252 3.26 -12.34 -0.74
N ILE A 253 4.55 -12.66 -0.98
CA ILE A 253 5.24 -12.22 -2.18
C ILE A 253 4.59 -12.87 -3.40
N GLY A 254 4.19 -12.05 -4.37
CA GLY A 254 3.56 -12.47 -5.61
C GLY A 254 4.50 -13.18 -6.57
N ILE A 255 4.01 -13.38 -7.79
CA ILE A 255 4.81 -13.89 -8.93
C ILE A 255 4.73 -12.88 -10.08
N GLU A 256 5.74 -12.85 -10.92
CA GLU A 256 5.78 -12.03 -12.14
C GLU A 256 5.14 -12.77 -13.30
N ILE A 257 4.28 -12.09 -14.05
CA ILE A 257 3.77 -12.58 -15.31
C ILE A 257 4.67 -12.04 -16.42
N ILE A 258 5.33 -12.95 -17.14
CA ILE A 258 6.17 -12.60 -18.28
C ILE A 258 5.32 -12.59 -19.56
N ASP A 259 4.53 -13.65 -19.79
CA ASP A 259 3.59 -13.78 -20.90
C ASP A 259 2.44 -14.73 -20.55
N SER A 260 1.58 -15.05 -21.51
CA SER A 260 0.42 -15.90 -21.30
C SER A 260 0.75 -17.37 -20.91
N LEU A 261 1.99 -17.81 -21.07
CA LEU A 261 2.45 -19.17 -20.78
C LEU A 261 3.50 -19.24 -19.69
N LYS A 262 4.14 -18.10 -19.37
CA LYS A 262 5.30 -18.04 -18.49
C LYS A 262 5.08 -17.09 -17.33
N THR A 263 5.25 -17.61 -16.13
CA THR A 263 5.38 -16.84 -14.90
C THR A 263 6.73 -17.10 -14.26
N GLU A 264 7.24 -16.15 -13.51
CA GLU A 264 8.46 -16.29 -12.73
C GLU A 264 8.21 -15.92 -11.27
N ASN A 265 8.81 -16.68 -10.37
CA ASN A 265 8.77 -16.33 -8.96
C ASN A 265 9.72 -15.15 -8.70
N PHE A 266 9.25 -14.12 -8.04
CA PHE A 266 10.14 -13.09 -7.49
C PHE A 266 11.11 -13.69 -6.48
N LYS A 267 10.68 -14.73 -5.76
CA LYS A 267 11.49 -15.43 -4.74
C LYS A 267 12.49 -16.37 -5.38
N ASN A 268 13.72 -16.31 -4.93
CA ASN A 268 14.75 -17.30 -5.23
C ASN A 268 14.44 -18.68 -4.57
N LYS A 269 15.26 -19.70 -4.83
CA LYS A 269 15.09 -21.08 -4.30
C LYS A 269 15.00 -21.16 -2.76
N ASN A 270 15.56 -20.18 -2.05
CA ASN A 270 15.52 -20.10 -0.58
C ASN A 270 14.33 -19.27 -0.06
N GLY A 271 13.43 -18.82 -0.95
CA GLY A 271 12.25 -18.05 -0.62
C GLY A 271 12.48 -16.56 -0.37
N TRP A 272 13.66 -16.02 -0.72
CA TRP A 272 13.98 -14.61 -0.63
C TRP A 272 13.76 -13.90 -1.96
N TRP A 273 13.17 -12.72 -1.89
CA TRP A 273 13.09 -11.77 -3.00
C TRP A 273 14.07 -10.62 -2.76
N GLN A 274 14.95 -10.38 -3.71
CA GLN A 274 15.87 -9.26 -3.69
C GLN A 274 15.24 -8.05 -4.38
N THR A 275 15.15 -6.94 -3.65
CA THR A 275 14.69 -5.66 -4.18
C THR A 275 15.83 -4.93 -4.89
N SER A 276 15.54 -3.78 -5.51
CA SER A 276 16.53 -2.84 -6.00
C SER A 276 16.90 -1.77 -4.96
N ASP A 277 16.26 -1.79 -3.78
CA ASP A 277 16.43 -0.75 -2.78
C ASP A 277 17.59 -1.11 -1.84
N LEU A 278 18.35 -0.08 -1.46
CA LEU A 278 19.40 -0.18 -0.46
C LEU A 278 18.84 0.17 0.93
N GLY A 279 19.36 -0.49 1.96
CA GLY A 279 18.92 -0.23 3.32
C GLY A 279 19.83 -0.81 4.39
N GLU A 280 19.50 -0.50 5.63
CA GLU A 280 20.16 -1.01 6.83
C GLU A 280 19.13 -1.47 7.85
N ILE A 281 19.47 -2.48 8.64
CA ILE A 281 18.62 -2.96 9.73
C ILE A 281 19.29 -2.61 11.04
N ASN A 282 18.59 -1.85 11.87
CA ASN A 282 18.98 -1.53 13.23
C ASN A 282 18.12 -2.29 14.24
N GLN A 283 18.74 -2.81 15.29
CA GLN A 283 18.03 -3.44 16.40
C GLN A 283 17.90 -2.47 17.56
N VAL A 284 16.66 -2.24 18.00
CA VAL A 284 16.34 -1.40 19.16
C VAL A 284 15.34 -2.16 20.03
N ASN A 285 15.66 -2.40 21.31
CA ASN A 285 14.78 -3.07 22.28
C ASN A 285 14.10 -4.36 21.76
N ASN A 286 14.88 -5.27 21.16
CA ASN A 286 14.44 -6.52 20.56
C ASN A 286 13.57 -6.38 19.28
N SER A 287 13.30 -5.19 18.79
CA SER A 287 12.65 -4.95 17.50
C SER A 287 13.67 -4.59 16.44
N TYR A 288 13.43 -5.02 15.19
CA TYR A 288 14.26 -4.71 14.03
C TYR A 288 13.59 -3.63 13.19
N TYR A 289 14.29 -2.52 12.98
CA TYR A 289 13.84 -1.35 12.21
C TYR A 289 14.62 -1.25 10.90
N LEU A 290 13.91 -0.97 9.82
CA LEU A 290 14.50 -0.78 8.51
C LEU A 290 14.73 0.72 8.24
N ASN A 291 15.96 1.07 7.86
CA ASN A 291 16.33 2.36 7.31
C ASN A 291 16.56 2.22 5.82
N LEU A 292 15.97 3.09 5.02
CA LEU A 292 16.20 3.15 3.57
C LEU A 292 17.33 4.11 3.26
N SER A 293 18.25 3.70 2.38
CA SER A 293 19.28 4.60 1.87
C SER A 293 18.69 5.52 0.81
N LEU A 294 18.91 6.83 0.94
CA LEU A 294 18.35 7.86 0.05
C LEU A 294 18.92 7.80 -1.39
N ILE A 295 19.95 7.01 -1.65
CA ILE A 295 20.73 7.01 -2.90
C ILE A 295 19.99 6.32 -4.06
N HIS A 296 18.94 5.51 -3.80
CA HIS A 296 18.19 4.76 -4.84
C HIS A 296 16.68 4.80 -4.68
N ILE A 297 16.14 5.88 -4.14
CA ILE A 297 14.71 6.09 -4.21
C ILE A 297 14.41 6.57 -5.62
N SER A 298 13.88 5.68 -6.45
CA SER A 298 13.38 6.03 -7.77
C SER A 298 12.47 7.26 -7.65
N GLU A 299 12.76 8.31 -8.44
CA GLU A 299 11.87 9.48 -8.51
C GLU A 299 10.43 9.03 -8.70
N PRO A 300 9.47 9.66 -8.02
CA PRO A 300 8.06 9.36 -8.24
C PRO A 300 7.77 9.59 -9.73
N THR A 301 7.27 8.55 -10.39
CA THR A 301 6.77 8.67 -11.76
C THR A 301 5.83 9.87 -11.82
N ARG A 302 6.18 10.85 -12.66
CA ARG A 302 5.38 12.06 -12.91
C ARG A 302 3.94 11.69 -13.27
N PRO A 303 2.97 12.56 -12.87
CA PRO A 303 1.55 12.34 -13.09
C PRO A 303 1.17 12.26 -14.58
#